data_cb510c2235b3e5be71945ad3261bd3ea
#
_entry.id   cb510c2235b3e5be71945ad3261bd3ea
#
_cell.length_a   1.000
_cell.length_b   1.000
_cell.length_c   1.000
_cell.angle_alpha   90.00
_cell.angle_beta   90.00
_cell.angle_gamma   90.00
#
_symmetry.space_group_name_H-M   'P 1'
#
loop_
_entity.id
_entity.type
_entity.pdbx_description
1 polymer ?
#
loop_
_entity_poly.entity_id
_entity_poly.type
_entity_poly.pdbx_seq_one_letter_code
_entity_poly.pdbx_strand_id
1 'polypeptide(L)'
;MQMVYLKKEKIPISVSSVVLMIVTITYKLVLVMLGLFVLFFQPRITDTYMQNVMPVMWLGLWLNVFCVTFMLLLTFHPQLMRQILVKGHEVLVKMHILKKKTSRLEKLENAMDEYQKTAEYLKNHPGVVGIVFLITCLQRVALFFVTYFVYRSFGLHQYSMYDIVILQGMISVAVDMLPLPGGMGISEKLFSMLFTGIFGQVKVLAGLILSRGLSYYTELLISAVMTVAAQLFLGNEKEHREKISKKLKTIQEKEKGYERKRGNS
;
A
#
# COMPACT_ATOMS: atom_id res chain seq x y z
N MET A 1 5.23 -4.95 6.57
CA MET A 1 4.89 -4.39 7.91
C MET A 1 3.41 -4.57 8.24
N GLN A 2 2.48 -4.06 7.45
CA GLN A 2 1.02 -4.18 7.71
C GLN A 2 0.54 -5.62 7.96
N MET A 3 0.97 -6.60 7.15
CA MET A 3 0.65 -8.02 7.35
C MET A 3 1.11 -8.59 8.70
N VAL A 4 2.23 -8.09 9.23
CA VAL A 4 2.77 -8.55 10.53
C VAL A 4 1.90 -8.04 11.68
N TYR A 5 1.36 -6.82 11.57
CA TYR A 5 0.40 -6.27 12.54
C TYR A 5 -0.93 -7.02 12.52
N LEU A 6 -1.51 -7.24 11.34
CA LEU A 6 -2.76 -7.98 11.18
C LEU A 6 -2.64 -9.42 11.69
N LYS A 7 -1.49 -10.06 11.51
CA LYS A 7 -1.22 -11.39 12.09
C LYS A 7 -1.16 -11.36 13.63
N LYS A 8 -0.71 -10.28 14.24
CA LYS A 8 -0.71 -10.13 15.71
C LYS A 8 -2.12 -10.01 16.28
N GLU A 9 -3.04 -9.39 15.54
CA GLU A 9 -4.48 -9.29 15.87
C GLU A 9 -5.26 -10.59 15.59
N LYS A 10 -4.56 -11.72 15.35
CA LYS A 10 -5.13 -13.03 15.01
C LYS A 10 -5.93 -13.06 13.70
N ILE A 11 -5.74 -12.06 12.83
CA ILE A 11 -6.35 -12.04 11.49
C ILE A 11 -5.56 -12.98 10.58
N PRO A 12 -6.20 -13.93 9.88
CA PRO A 12 -5.54 -14.81 8.93
C PRO A 12 -4.79 -14.03 7.85
N ILE A 13 -3.63 -14.52 7.44
CA ILE A 13 -2.78 -13.85 6.43
C ILE A 13 -3.52 -13.73 5.09
N SER A 14 -4.35 -14.72 4.74
CA SER A 14 -5.20 -14.75 3.56
C SER A 14 -6.20 -13.58 3.53
N VAL A 15 -6.91 -13.34 4.63
CA VAL A 15 -7.85 -12.21 4.78
C VAL A 15 -7.09 -10.88 4.68
N SER A 16 -5.98 -10.75 5.40
CA SER A 16 -5.13 -9.56 5.35
C SER A 16 -4.64 -9.25 3.94
N SER A 17 -4.30 -10.30 3.17
CA SER A 17 -3.84 -10.15 1.77
C SER A 17 -4.94 -9.58 0.88
N VAL A 18 -6.18 -10.08 0.98
CA VAL A 18 -7.31 -9.58 0.18
C VAL A 18 -7.63 -8.13 0.52
N VAL A 19 -7.66 -7.78 1.81
CA VAL A 19 -7.91 -6.40 2.25
C VAL A 19 -6.85 -5.44 1.70
N LEU A 20 -5.56 -5.78 1.83
CA LEU A 20 -4.47 -4.98 1.30
C LEU A 20 -4.51 -4.87 -0.23
N MET A 21 -4.93 -5.94 -0.92
CA MET A 21 -5.07 -5.94 -2.36
C MET A 21 -6.18 -4.97 -2.81
N ILE A 22 -7.32 -4.95 -2.12
CA ILE A 22 -8.41 -4.01 -2.43
C ILE A 22 -8.01 -2.55 -2.17
N VAL A 23 -7.33 -2.28 -1.05
CA VAL A 23 -6.78 -0.93 -0.79
C VAL A 23 -5.81 -0.51 -1.90
N THR A 24 -4.98 -1.43 -2.38
CA THR A 24 -4.06 -1.15 -3.49
C THR A 24 -4.80 -0.96 -4.81
N ILE A 25 -5.82 -1.77 -5.10
CA ILE A 25 -6.66 -1.62 -6.31
C ILE A 25 -7.35 -0.25 -6.31
N THR A 26 -7.99 0.13 -5.20
CA THR A 26 -8.69 1.42 -5.10
C THR A 26 -7.73 2.60 -5.27
N TYR A 27 -6.55 2.53 -4.69
CA TYR A 27 -5.50 3.53 -4.88
C TYR A 27 -5.08 3.68 -6.34
N LYS A 28 -4.77 2.57 -7.02
CA LYS A 28 -4.38 2.59 -8.42
C LYS A 28 -5.51 3.00 -9.35
N LEU A 29 -6.73 2.65 -9.01
CA LEU A 29 -7.91 3.06 -9.76
C LEU A 29 -8.09 4.58 -9.73
N VAL A 30 -7.82 5.24 -8.59
CA VAL A 30 -7.82 6.72 -8.51
C VAL A 30 -6.78 7.31 -9.46
N LEU A 31 -5.57 6.74 -9.53
CA LEU A 31 -4.53 7.21 -10.46
C LEU A 31 -4.91 6.99 -11.92
N VAL A 32 -5.50 5.85 -12.25
CA VAL A 32 -5.99 5.55 -13.61
C VAL A 32 -7.11 6.53 -13.99
N MET A 33 -8.07 6.78 -13.10
CA MET A 33 -9.14 7.75 -13.35
C MET A 33 -8.60 9.15 -13.58
N LEU A 34 -7.61 9.58 -12.79
CA LEU A 34 -6.95 10.87 -12.98
C LEU A 34 -6.22 10.94 -14.34
N GLY A 35 -5.46 9.90 -14.68
CA GLY A 35 -4.77 9.83 -15.98
C GLY A 35 -5.73 9.88 -17.16
N LEU A 36 -6.82 9.10 -17.11
CA LEU A 36 -7.87 9.12 -18.13
C LEU A 36 -8.58 10.49 -18.18
N PHE A 37 -8.88 11.08 -17.03
CA PHE A 37 -9.49 12.41 -16.96
C PHE A 37 -8.63 13.44 -17.71
N VAL A 38 -7.32 13.47 -17.47
CA VAL A 38 -6.40 14.38 -18.15
C VAL A 38 -6.35 14.12 -19.65
N LEU A 39 -6.39 12.85 -20.09
CA LEU A 39 -6.40 12.50 -21.51
C LEU A 39 -7.68 12.94 -22.24
N PHE A 40 -8.85 12.79 -21.58
CA PHE A 40 -10.14 13.14 -22.19
C PHE A 40 -10.38 14.66 -22.21
N PHE A 41 -10.04 15.35 -21.13
CA PHE A 41 -10.33 16.78 -21.00
C PHE A 41 -9.21 17.68 -21.49
N GLN A 42 -8.02 17.13 -21.74
CA GLN A 42 -6.84 17.84 -22.26
C GLN A 42 -6.71 19.27 -21.69
N PRO A 43 -6.47 19.42 -20.36
CA PRO A 43 -6.32 20.74 -19.77
C PRO A 43 -5.21 21.52 -20.49
N ARG A 44 -5.41 22.82 -20.76
CA ARG A 44 -4.44 23.67 -21.47
C ARG A 44 -3.03 23.63 -20.87
N ILE A 45 -2.95 23.42 -19.55
CA ILE A 45 -1.68 23.32 -18.85
C ILE A 45 -0.85 22.09 -19.29
N THR A 46 -1.51 21.00 -19.73
CA THR A 46 -0.83 19.80 -20.22
C THR A 46 -0.13 20.03 -21.54
N ASP A 47 -0.72 20.77 -22.46
CA ASP A 47 -0.12 21.04 -23.76
C ASP A 47 1.15 21.90 -23.62
N THR A 48 1.17 22.80 -22.65
CA THR A 48 2.31 23.72 -22.44
C THR A 48 3.49 23.07 -21.71
N TYR A 49 3.22 22.22 -20.71
CA TYR A 49 4.26 21.74 -19.78
C TYR A 49 4.55 20.24 -19.89
N MET A 50 3.67 19.44 -20.49
CA MET A 50 3.78 17.98 -20.44
C MET A 50 4.35 17.32 -21.69
N GLN A 51 4.61 18.07 -22.80
CA GLN A 51 5.08 17.46 -24.07
C GLN A 51 6.31 16.57 -23.87
N ASN A 52 7.28 17.01 -23.08
CA ASN A 52 8.52 16.27 -22.82
C ASN A 52 8.35 15.10 -21.81
N VAL A 53 7.22 15.05 -21.09
CA VAL A 53 6.94 14.08 -20.04
C VAL A 53 5.89 13.05 -20.47
N MET A 54 5.19 13.34 -21.58
CA MET A 54 4.13 12.49 -22.15
C MET A 54 4.52 11.00 -22.26
N PRO A 55 5.70 10.62 -22.79
CA PRO A 55 6.04 9.20 -22.92
C PRO A 55 6.11 8.47 -21.56
N VAL A 56 6.68 9.13 -20.55
CA VAL A 56 6.78 8.55 -19.19
C VAL A 56 5.40 8.43 -18.56
N MET A 57 4.54 9.41 -18.79
CA MET A 57 3.16 9.40 -18.32
C MET A 57 2.33 8.28 -18.97
N TRP A 58 2.43 8.11 -20.28
CA TRP A 58 1.78 7.00 -20.98
C TRP A 58 2.24 5.65 -20.46
N LEU A 59 3.53 5.47 -20.28
CA LEU A 59 4.10 4.26 -19.71
C LEU A 59 3.55 4.01 -18.29
N GLY A 60 3.54 5.02 -17.44
CA GLY A 60 2.98 4.93 -16.09
C GLY A 60 1.49 4.58 -16.11
N LEU A 61 0.69 5.22 -16.96
CA LEU A 61 -0.74 4.94 -17.08
C LEU A 61 -1.00 3.51 -17.57
N TRP A 62 -0.32 3.04 -18.61
CA TRP A 62 -0.45 1.67 -19.12
C TRP A 62 -0.07 0.63 -18.07
N LEU A 63 1.02 0.85 -17.34
CA LEU A 63 1.44 -0.03 -16.25
C LEU A 63 0.41 -0.04 -15.11
N ASN A 64 -0.18 1.10 -14.75
CA ASN A 64 -1.23 1.18 -13.74
C ASN A 64 -2.50 0.44 -14.21
N VAL A 65 -2.95 0.65 -15.45
CA VAL A 65 -4.12 -0.07 -16.03
C VAL A 65 -3.86 -1.57 -16.04
N PHE A 66 -2.69 -2.00 -16.51
CA PHE A 66 -2.32 -3.42 -16.52
C PHE A 66 -2.34 -4.01 -15.10
N CYS A 67 -1.73 -3.32 -14.13
CA CYS A 67 -1.69 -3.77 -12.74
C CYS A 67 -3.09 -3.85 -12.12
N VAL A 68 -3.95 -2.85 -12.32
CA VAL A 68 -5.34 -2.85 -11.83
C VAL A 68 -6.10 -4.03 -12.44
N THR A 69 -6.04 -4.19 -13.76
CA THR A 69 -6.72 -5.30 -14.45
C THR A 69 -6.24 -6.65 -13.94
N PHE A 70 -4.94 -6.83 -13.78
CA PHE A 70 -4.36 -8.07 -13.25
C PHE A 70 -4.80 -8.33 -11.81
N MET A 71 -4.78 -7.32 -10.93
CA MET A 71 -5.23 -7.46 -9.55
C MET A 71 -6.73 -7.74 -9.45
N LEU A 72 -7.55 -7.10 -10.28
CA LEU A 72 -8.99 -7.39 -10.36
C LEU A 72 -9.24 -8.83 -10.83
N LEU A 73 -8.55 -9.30 -11.86
CA LEU A 73 -8.64 -10.69 -12.31
C LEU A 73 -8.30 -11.67 -11.19
N LEU A 74 -7.23 -11.42 -10.43
CA LEU A 74 -6.87 -12.26 -9.29
C LEU A 74 -7.92 -12.24 -8.19
N THR A 75 -8.56 -11.08 -7.93
CA THR A 75 -9.58 -10.94 -6.90
C THR A 75 -10.88 -11.64 -7.28
N PHE A 76 -11.34 -11.47 -8.53
CA PHE A 76 -12.61 -12.01 -8.98
C PHE A 76 -12.56 -13.45 -9.52
N HIS A 77 -11.34 -13.94 -9.83
CA HIS A 77 -11.10 -15.31 -10.31
C HIS A 77 -10.16 -16.08 -9.37
N PRO A 78 -10.65 -16.60 -8.23
CA PRO A 78 -9.83 -17.34 -7.26
C PRO A 78 -9.12 -18.55 -7.87
N GLN A 79 -9.70 -19.16 -8.93
CA GLN A 79 -9.10 -20.27 -9.66
C GLN A 79 -7.77 -19.88 -10.33
N LEU A 80 -7.68 -18.67 -10.89
CA LEU A 80 -6.43 -18.13 -11.46
C LEU A 80 -5.37 -17.94 -10.37
N MET A 81 -5.76 -17.40 -9.22
CA MET A 81 -4.86 -17.27 -8.08
C MET A 81 -4.33 -18.63 -7.63
N ARG A 82 -5.20 -19.64 -7.52
CA ARG A 82 -4.82 -21.02 -7.20
C ARG A 82 -3.81 -21.58 -8.22
N GLN A 83 -4.08 -21.42 -9.51
CA GLN A 83 -3.17 -21.90 -10.56
C GLN A 83 -1.80 -21.24 -10.52
N ILE A 84 -1.76 -19.91 -10.28
CA ILE A 84 -0.50 -19.15 -10.17
C ILE A 84 0.30 -19.63 -8.95
N LEU A 85 -0.36 -19.81 -7.80
CA LEU A 85 0.31 -20.25 -6.57
C LEU A 85 0.80 -21.70 -6.67
N VAL A 86 0.01 -22.62 -7.26
CA VAL A 86 0.41 -24.02 -7.44
C VAL A 86 1.56 -24.11 -8.42
N LYS A 87 1.46 -23.48 -9.60
CA LYS A 87 2.56 -23.43 -10.58
C LYS A 87 3.80 -22.75 -10.02
N GLY A 88 3.63 -21.64 -9.29
CA GLY A 88 4.74 -20.96 -8.62
C GLY A 88 5.43 -21.86 -7.59
N HIS A 89 4.66 -22.62 -6.80
CA HIS A 89 5.21 -23.63 -5.87
C HIS A 89 5.98 -24.73 -6.60
N GLU A 90 5.44 -25.27 -7.71
CA GLU A 90 6.11 -26.28 -8.52
C GLU A 90 7.43 -25.78 -9.11
N VAL A 91 7.44 -24.54 -9.64
CA VAL A 91 8.65 -23.90 -10.16
C VAL A 91 9.71 -23.74 -9.06
N LEU A 92 9.32 -23.25 -7.87
CA LEU A 92 10.23 -23.09 -6.73
C LEU A 92 10.77 -24.43 -6.21
N VAL A 93 9.97 -25.50 -6.26
CA VAL A 93 10.41 -26.86 -5.93
C VAL A 93 11.39 -27.38 -7.01
N LYS A 94 11.12 -27.12 -8.30
CA LYS A 94 11.99 -27.50 -9.42
C LYS A 94 13.33 -26.75 -9.39
N MET A 95 13.33 -25.51 -8.91
CA MET A 95 14.56 -24.73 -8.69
C MET A 95 15.32 -25.12 -7.41
N HIS A 96 14.94 -26.17 -6.71
CA HIS A 96 15.54 -26.65 -5.44
C HIS A 96 15.52 -25.63 -4.28
N ILE A 97 14.74 -24.54 -4.40
CA ILE A 97 14.61 -23.51 -3.36
C ILE A 97 13.69 -24.01 -2.23
N LEU A 98 12.70 -24.86 -2.54
CA LEU A 98 11.75 -25.41 -1.58
C LEU A 98 11.74 -26.94 -1.60
N LYS A 99 11.76 -27.56 -0.39
CA LYS A 99 11.55 -29.01 -0.23
C LYS A 99 10.05 -29.32 -0.34
N LYS A 100 9.73 -30.39 -1.09
CA LYS A 100 8.37 -30.93 -1.27
C LYS A 100 7.83 -31.42 0.10
N LYS A 101 6.90 -30.70 0.72
CA LYS A 101 6.33 -31.03 2.01
C LYS A 101 4.79 -30.95 1.92
N THR A 102 4.10 -32.06 2.07
CA THR A 102 2.64 -32.22 1.94
C THR A 102 1.86 -31.24 2.86
N SER A 103 2.36 -31.01 4.07
CA SER A 103 1.82 -30.01 5.01
C SER A 103 1.83 -28.56 4.51
N ARG A 104 2.59 -28.24 3.46
CA ARG A 104 2.59 -26.90 2.87
C ARG A 104 1.47 -26.72 1.85
N LEU A 105 1.13 -27.79 1.12
CA LEU A 105 0.00 -27.77 0.18
C LEU A 105 -1.32 -27.65 0.92
N GLU A 106 -1.51 -28.37 2.01
CA GLU A 106 -2.69 -28.28 2.85
C GLU A 106 -2.87 -26.87 3.47
N LYS A 107 -1.77 -26.26 3.93
CA LYS A 107 -1.80 -24.86 4.41
C LYS A 107 -2.12 -23.87 3.28
N LEU A 108 -1.66 -24.15 2.05
CA LEU A 108 -1.97 -23.33 0.89
C LEU A 108 -3.44 -23.45 0.51
N GLU A 109 -4.03 -24.65 0.53
CA GLU A 109 -5.45 -24.87 0.26
C GLU A 109 -6.33 -24.16 1.29
N ASN A 110 -6.06 -24.30 2.57
CA ASN A 110 -6.79 -23.59 3.63
C ASN A 110 -6.69 -22.06 3.46
N ALA A 111 -5.50 -21.54 3.10
CA ALA A 111 -5.32 -20.12 2.84
C ALA A 111 -6.12 -19.66 1.60
N MET A 112 -6.25 -20.52 0.59
CA MET A 112 -7.04 -20.23 -0.62
C MET A 112 -8.55 -20.20 -0.33
N ASP A 113 -9.04 -21.09 0.52
CA ASP A 113 -10.46 -21.10 0.93
C ASP A 113 -10.83 -19.82 1.69
N GLU A 114 -9.96 -19.38 2.60
CA GLU A 114 -10.15 -18.10 3.32
C GLU A 114 -10.07 -16.89 2.36
N TYR A 115 -9.14 -16.93 1.41
CA TYR A 115 -9.03 -15.90 0.36
C TYR A 115 -10.33 -15.81 -0.43
N GLN A 116 -10.86 -16.94 -0.89
CA GLN A 116 -12.08 -17.00 -1.69
C GLN A 116 -13.28 -16.46 -0.91
N LYS A 117 -13.46 -16.89 0.34
CA LYS A 117 -14.54 -16.39 1.21
C LYS A 117 -14.47 -14.88 1.41
N THR A 118 -13.26 -14.35 1.60
CA THR A 118 -13.08 -12.91 1.79
C THR A 118 -13.32 -12.13 0.50
N ALA A 119 -12.87 -12.63 -0.64
CA ALA A 119 -13.12 -12.01 -1.94
C ALA A 119 -14.61 -12.01 -2.28
N GLU A 120 -15.33 -13.10 -1.97
CA GLU A 120 -16.78 -13.22 -2.15
C GLU A 120 -17.54 -12.28 -1.21
N TYR A 121 -17.14 -12.17 0.06
CA TYR A 121 -17.70 -11.19 0.99
C TYR A 121 -17.61 -9.77 0.43
N LEU A 122 -16.44 -9.36 -0.05
CA LEU A 122 -16.24 -8.01 -0.60
C LEU A 122 -17.01 -7.77 -1.90
N LYS A 123 -17.16 -8.81 -2.73
CA LYS A 123 -18.00 -8.75 -3.92
C LYS A 123 -19.48 -8.50 -3.56
N ASN A 124 -19.95 -9.10 -2.46
CA ASN A 124 -21.32 -8.95 -1.99
C ASN A 124 -21.55 -7.67 -1.17
N HIS A 125 -20.48 -6.94 -0.81
CA HIS A 125 -20.53 -5.69 -0.04
C HIS A 125 -19.89 -4.53 -0.80
N PRO A 126 -20.43 -4.12 -1.97
CA PRO A 126 -19.82 -3.06 -2.80
C PRO A 126 -19.79 -1.70 -2.09
N GLY A 127 -20.68 -1.47 -1.11
CA GLY A 127 -20.69 -0.26 -0.30
C GLY A 127 -19.39 -0.07 0.50
N VAL A 128 -18.82 -1.14 1.05
CA VAL A 128 -17.53 -1.10 1.77
C VAL A 128 -16.41 -0.70 0.82
N VAL A 129 -16.37 -1.31 -0.37
CA VAL A 129 -15.37 -0.98 -1.41
C VAL A 129 -15.53 0.47 -1.86
N GLY A 130 -16.77 0.96 -2.02
CA GLY A 130 -17.07 2.35 -2.38
C GLY A 130 -16.60 3.35 -1.33
N ILE A 131 -16.79 3.06 -0.04
CA ILE A 131 -16.30 3.92 1.06
C ILE A 131 -14.77 3.97 1.06
N VAL A 132 -14.09 2.81 0.93
CA VAL A 132 -12.63 2.73 0.84
C VAL A 132 -12.12 3.54 -0.35
N PHE A 133 -12.78 3.42 -1.51
CA PHE A 133 -12.44 4.19 -2.71
C PHE A 133 -12.58 5.71 -2.46
N LEU A 134 -13.69 6.15 -1.86
CA LEU A 134 -13.93 7.57 -1.56
C LEU A 134 -12.87 8.13 -0.61
N ILE A 135 -12.57 7.41 0.48
CA ILE A 135 -11.52 7.80 1.44
C ILE A 135 -10.17 7.89 0.74
N THR A 136 -9.84 6.92 -0.10
CA THR A 136 -8.58 6.90 -0.86
C THR A 136 -8.51 8.08 -1.84
N CYS A 137 -9.61 8.40 -2.51
CA CYS A 137 -9.71 9.55 -3.41
C CYS A 137 -9.45 10.87 -2.66
N LEU A 138 -10.14 11.10 -1.54
CA LEU A 138 -9.95 12.28 -0.70
C LEU A 138 -8.51 12.38 -0.19
N GLN A 139 -7.92 11.29 0.26
CA GLN A 139 -6.53 11.25 0.71
C GLN A 139 -5.56 11.65 -0.40
N ARG A 140 -5.73 11.12 -1.63
CA ARG A 140 -4.84 11.45 -2.76
C ARG A 140 -4.98 12.89 -3.21
N VAL A 141 -6.21 13.37 -3.32
CA VAL A 141 -6.47 14.77 -3.65
C VAL A 141 -5.85 15.69 -2.60
N ALA A 142 -6.00 15.40 -1.31
CA ALA A 142 -5.38 16.19 -0.24
C ALA A 142 -3.85 16.25 -0.36
N LEU A 143 -3.19 15.14 -0.72
CA LEU A 143 -1.73 15.11 -0.96
C LEU A 143 -1.32 15.96 -2.17
N PHE A 144 -2.12 15.98 -3.23
CA PHE A 144 -1.83 16.82 -4.40
C PHE A 144 -1.99 18.32 -4.08
N PHE A 145 -2.92 18.66 -3.19
CA PHE A 145 -3.09 20.02 -2.67
C PHE A 145 -1.87 20.56 -1.93
N VAL A 146 -1.04 19.71 -1.32
CA VAL A 146 0.19 20.15 -0.65
C VAL A 146 1.06 20.99 -1.58
N THR A 147 1.25 20.55 -2.83
CA THR A 147 2.04 21.31 -3.82
C THR A 147 1.41 22.66 -4.14
N TYR A 148 0.08 22.77 -4.18
CA TYR A 148 -0.61 24.04 -4.35
C TYR A 148 -0.39 24.98 -3.17
N PHE A 149 -0.49 24.50 -1.94
CA PHE A 149 -0.25 25.32 -0.76
C PHE A 149 1.21 25.79 -0.69
N VAL A 150 2.16 24.93 -1.05
CA VAL A 150 3.56 25.32 -1.18
C VAL A 150 3.73 26.41 -2.25
N TYR A 151 3.09 26.28 -3.42
CA TYR A 151 3.09 27.31 -4.45
C TYR A 151 2.56 28.66 -3.91
N ARG A 152 1.46 28.64 -3.19
CA ARG A 152 0.86 29.83 -2.58
C ARG A 152 1.74 30.45 -1.49
N SER A 153 2.47 29.67 -0.71
CA SER A 153 3.39 30.16 0.32
C SER A 153 4.56 30.97 -0.24
N PHE A 154 4.94 30.74 -1.51
CA PHE A 154 5.93 31.57 -2.21
C PHE A 154 5.37 32.90 -2.77
N GLY A 155 4.11 33.23 -2.47
CA GLY A 155 3.45 34.43 -2.98
C GLY A 155 3.09 34.36 -4.48
N LEU A 156 3.06 33.17 -5.04
CA LEU A 156 2.74 32.96 -6.46
C LEU A 156 1.22 32.77 -6.64
N HIS A 157 0.64 33.44 -7.69
CA HIS A 157 -0.82 33.47 -7.88
C HIS A 157 -1.23 33.30 -9.36
N GLN A 158 -0.28 33.07 -10.25
CA GLN A 158 -0.50 33.07 -11.68
C GLN A 158 -1.29 31.85 -12.16
N TYR A 159 -1.06 30.67 -11.52
CA TYR A 159 -1.69 29.40 -11.90
C TYR A 159 -2.81 29.02 -10.92
N SER A 160 -3.84 28.39 -11.47
CA SER A 160 -4.99 27.95 -10.68
C SER A 160 -4.64 26.72 -9.81
N MET A 161 -5.43 26.51 -8.78
CA MET A 161 -5.37 25.30 -7.95
C MET A 161 -5.50 24.03 -8.81
N TYR A 162 -6.42 24.04 -9.76
CA TYR A 162 -6.68 22.94 -10.67
C TYR A 162 -5.44 22.55 -11.48
N ASP A 163 -4.73 23.54 -12.04
CA ASP A 163 -3.53 23.30 -12.84
C ASP A 163 -2.43 22.60 -12.06
N ILE A 164 -2.16 23.08 -10.85
CA ILE A 164 -1.09 22.55 -10.00
C ILE A 164 -1.42 21.15 -9.48
N VAL A 165 -2.68 20.94 -9.05
CA VAL A 165 -3.15 19.62 -8.56
C VAL A 165 -3.10 18.57 -9.67
N ILE A 166 -3.50 18.92 -10.90
CA ILE A 166 -3.41 18.01 -12.04
C ILE A 166 -1.96 17.65 -12.36
N LEU A 167 -1.07 18.62 -12.47
CA LEU A 167 0.34 18.35 -12.76
C LEU A 167 0.98 17.47 -11.68
N GLN A 168 0.69 17.73 -10.40
CA GLN A 168 1.17 16.90 -9.30
C GLN A 168 0.61 15.47 -9.37
N GLY A 169 -0.67 15.34 -9.70
CA GLY A 169 -1.31 14.04 -9.90
C GLY A 169 -0.70 13.28 -11.07
N MET A 170 -0.37 13.95 -12.15
CA MET A 170 0.28 13.32 -13.32
C MET A 170 1.69 12.82 -13.02
N ILE A 171 2.46 13.53 -12.20
CA ILE A 171 3.74 13.00 -11.69
C ILE A 171 3.48 11.67 -10.92
N SER A 172 2.45 11.64 -10.08
CA SER A 172 2.10 10.43 -9.33
C SER A 172 1.73 9.27 -10.26
N VAL A 173 0.92 9.52 -11.31
CA VAL A 173 0.59 8.50 -12.33
C VAL A 173 1.84 7.97 -13.03
N ALA A 174 2.78 8.87 -13.38
CA ALA A 174 3.99 8.51 -14.11
C ALA A 174 4.97 7.65 -13.27
N VAL A 175 5.05 7.88 -11.97
CA VAL A 175 6.10 7.26 -11.12
C VAL A 175 5.62 6.11 -10.25
N ASP A 176 4.32 5.95 -10.04
CA ASP A 176 3.74 4.99 -9.10
C ASP A 176 4.17 3.53 -9.37
N MET A 177 4.31 3.15 -10.64
CA MET A 177 4.68 1.80 -11.05
C MET A 177 6.19 1.59 -11.24
N LEU A 178 6.99 2.64 -11.08
CA LEU A 178 8.43 2.50 -11.22
C LEU A 178 9.03 1.79 -10.00
N PRO A 179 9.99 0.87 -10.17
CA PRO A 179 10.54 0.05 -9.10
C PRO A 179 11.51 0.82 -8.20
N LEU A 180 11.16 2.07 -7.86
CA LEU A 180 11.95 2.95 -7.00
C LEU A 180 11.11 3.33 -5.77
N PRO A 181 11.65 3.19 -4.55
CA PRO A 181 10.93 3.55 -3.34
C PRO A 181 10.49 5.02 -3.37
N GLY A 182 9.16 5.26 -3.35
CA GLY A 182 8.60 6.61 -3.42
C GLY A 182 8.89 7.37 -4.73
N GLY A 183 9.32 6.67 -5.80
CA GLY A 183 9.67 7.28 -7.08
C GLY A 183 10.90 8.21 -7.01
N MET A 184 11.78 8.04 -6.00
CA MET A 184 12.94 8.91 -5.77
C MET A 184 13.81 9.05 -7.00
N GLY A 185 14.28 10.26 -7.27
CA GLY A 185 15.06 10.64 -8.43
C GLY A 185 14.20 10.98 -9.65
N ILE A 186 13.30 10.10 -10.07
CA ILE A 186 12.45 10.33 -11.25
C ILE A 186 11.37 11.36 -10.95
N SER A 187 10.69 11.26 -9.81
CA SER A 187 9.66 12.23 -9.45
C SER A 187 10.22 13.63 -9.20
N GLU A 188 11.43 13.75 -8.65
CA GLU A 188 12.12 15.03 -8.48
C GLU A 188 12.49 15.63 -9.85
N LYS A 189 12.97 14.80 -10.77
CA LYS A 189 13.25 15.23 -12.15
C LYS A 189 11.97 15.68 -12.85
N LEU A 190 10.89 14.90 -12.76
CA LEU A 190 9.60 15.26 -13.36
C LEU A 190 9.03 16.54 -12.73
N PHE A 191 9.12 16.67 -11.39
CA PHE A 191 8.72 17.90 -10.73
C PHE A 191 9.49 19.11 -11.26
N SER A 192 10.80 19.02 -11.31
CA SER A 192 11.63 20.12 -11.86
C SER A 192 11.26 20.44 -13.30
N MET A 193 11.06 19.42 -14.15
CA MET A 193 10.68 19.66 -15.55
C MET A 193 9.32 20.35 -15.71
N LEU A 194 8.32 19.92 -14.95
CA LEU A 194 6.94 20.43 -15.04
C LEU A 194 6.77 21.77 -14.32
N PHE A 195 7.38 21.93 -13.16
CA PHE A 195 7.14 23.05 -12.28
C PHE A 195 8.15 24.20 -12.40
N THR A 196 9.23 24.05 -13.20
CA THR A 196 10.17 25.17 -13.44
C THR A 196 9.48 26.38 -14.08
N GLY A 197 8.57 26.15 -15.04
CA GLY A 197 7.79 27.25 -15.64
C GLY A 197 6.77 27.88 -14.70
N ILE A 198 6.39 27.20 -13.64
CA ILE A 198 5.35 27.62 -12.68
C ILE A 198 5.96 28.32 -11.46
N PHE A 199 7.01 27.75 -10.86
CA PHE A 199 7.73 28.31 -9.71
C PHE A 199 8.84 29.30 -10.11
N GLY A 200 9.31 29.21 -11.36
CA GLY A 200 10.51 29.88 -11.82
C GLY A 200 11.79 29.12 -11.39
N GLN A 201 12.89 29.36 -12.12
CA GLN A 201 14.14 28.62 -11.91
C GLN A 201 14.72 28.75 -10.50
N VAL A 202 14.53 29.89 -9.84
CA VAL A 202 15.07 30.15 -8.49
C VAL A 202 14.28 29.43 -7.41
N LYS A 203 12.95 29.36 -7.54
CA LYS A 203 12.05 28.83 -6.49
C LYS A 203 11.70 27.36 -6.67
N VAL A 204 11.90 26.76 -7.84
CA VAL A 204 11.47 25.38 -8.12
C VAL A 204 12.11 24.36 -7.20
N LEU A 205 13.40 24.52 -6.89
CA LEU A 205 14.12 23.60 -5.98
C LEU A 205 13.58 23.68 -4.55
N ALA A 206 13.35 24.90 -4.05
CA ALA A 206 12.73 25.10 -2.73
C ALA A 206 11.28 24.57 -2.71
N GLY A 207 10.51 24.78 -3.79
CA GLY A 207 9.18 24.23 -3.96
C GLY A 207 9.17 22.69 -3.96
N LEU A 208 10.13 22.06 -4.63
CA LEU A 208 10.34 20.61 -4.63
C LEU A 208 10.60 20.09 -3.21
N ILE A 209 11.58 20.68 -2.52
CA ILE A 209 11.97 20.24 -1.18
C ILE A 209 10.82 20.37 -0.19
N LEU A 210 10.10 21.49 -0.20
CA LEU A 210 8.95 21.71 0.69
C LEU A 210 7.77 20.78 0.33
N SER A 211 7.44 20.65 -0.94
CA SER A 211 6.36 19.79 -1.40
C SER A 211 6.61 18.33 -1.04
N ARG A 212 7.82 17.83 -1.28
CA ARG A 212 8.25 16.48 -0.89
C ARG A 212 8.41 16.32 0.61
N GLY A 213 8.94 17.34 1.29
CA GLY A 213 9.06 17.36 2.74
C GLY A 213 7.71 17.13 3.42
N LEU A 214 6.70 17.87 3.00
CA LEU A 214 5.36 17.80 3.58
C LEU A 214 4.57 16.56 3.14
N SER A 215 4.66 16.13 1.88
CA SER A 215 3.84 15.03 1.37
C SER A 215 4.46 13.65 1.58
N TYR A 216 5.77 13.50 1.43
CA TYR A 216 6.44 12.19 1.46
C TYR A 216 7.25 11.97 2.74
N TYR A 217 8.16 12.88 3.07
CA TYR A 217 9.06 12.67 4.22
C TYR A 217 8.34 12.77 5.56
N THR A 218 7.32 13.62 5.67
CA THR A 218 6.48 13.70 6.87
C THR A 218 5.67 12.43 7.09
N GLU A 219 5.04 11.88 6.05
CA GLU A 219 4.35 10.58 6.12
C GLU A 219 5.29 9.45 6.53
N LEU A 220 6.48 9.42 5.95
CA LEU A 220 7.50 8.41 6.25
C LEU A 220 7.96 8.51 7.71
N LEU A 221 8.20 9.71 8.21
CA LEU A 221 8.62 9.95 9.58
C LEU A 221 7.53 9.56 10.58
N ILE A 222 6.28 9.98 10.35
CA ILE A 222 5.13 9.59 11.18
C ILE A 222 4.97 8.06 11.18
N SER A 223 5.05 7.42 10.01
CA SER A 223 4.96 5.97 9.89
C SER A 223 6.08 5.25 10.62
N ALA A 224 7.31 5.78 10.58
CA ALA A 224 8.45 5.23 11.30
C ALA A 224 8.24 5.33 12.82
N VAL A 225 7.85 6.52 13.32
CA VAL A 225 7.58 6.75 14.75
C VAL A 225 6.44 5.83 15.24
N MET A 226 5.34 5.76 14.50
CA MET A 226 4.21 4.88 14.84
C MET A 226 4.62 3.41 14.85
N THR A 227 5.48 2.99 13.92
CA THR A 227 5.98 1.60 13.86
C THR A 227 6.85 1.27 15.09
N VAL A 228 7.76 2.16 15.46
CA VAL A 228 8.61 1.99 16.65
C VAL A 228 7.75 1.98 17.92
N ALA A 229 6.85 2.95 18.08
CA ALA A 229 5.93 3.01 19.20
C ALA A 229 5.10 1.72 19.33
N ALA A 230 4.51 1.27 18.23
CA ALA A 230 3.74 0.03 18.22
C ALA A 230 4.59 -1.22 18.56
N GLN A 231 5.86 -1.27 18.13
CA GLN A 231 6.77 -2.36 18.53
C GLN A 231 7.07 -2.36 20.03
N LEU A 232 7.30 -1.19 20.61
CA LEU A 232 7.56 -1.05 22.04
C LEU A 232 6.35 -1.45 22.88
N PHE A 233 5.15 -0.97 22.54
CA PHE A 233 3.92 -1.32 23.26
C PHE A 233 3.58 -2.82 23.14
N LEU A 234 3.66 -3.39 21.93
CA LEU A 234 3.36 -4.79 21.69
C LEU A 234 4.46 -5.75 22.18
N GLY A 235 5.71 -5.26 22.29
CA GLY A 235 6.82 -6.01 22.91
C GLY A 235 6.59 -6.24 24.39
N ASN A 236 6.22 -5.19 25.12
CA ASN A 236 5.91 -5.26 26.55
C ASN A 236 4.74 -6.19 26.86
N GLU A 237 3.70 -6.20 26.04
CA GLU A 237 2.53 -7.06 26.25
C GLU A 237 2.85 -8.56 26.06
N LYS A 238 3.74 -8.88 25.12
CA LYS A 238 4.20 -10.26 24.93
C LYS A 238 4.98 -10.77 26.13
N GLU A 239 5.92 -9.98 26.61
CA GLU A 239 6.75 -10.34 27.74
C GLU A 239 5.90 -10.52 29.01
N HIS A 240 4.89 -9.69 29.19
CA HIS A 240 3.93 -9.82 30.30
C HIS A 240 3.08 -11.11 30.20
N ARG A 241 2.56 -11.42 29.00
CA ARG A 241 1.80 -12.67 28.75
C ARG A 241 2.66 -13.92 28.91
N GLU A 242 3.92 -13.90 28.48
CA GLU A 242 4.84 -15.03 28.69
C GLU A 242 5.17 -15.24 30.17
N LYS A 243 5.37 -14.15 30.91
CA LYS A 243 5.59 -14.23 32.37
C LYS A 243 4.37 -14.80 33.10
N ILE A 244 3.16 -14.39 32.72
CA ILE A 244 1.91 -14.94 33.29
C ILE A 244 1.74 -16.42 32.91
N SER A 245 1.97 -16.78 31.65
CA SER A 245 1.87 -18.18 31.19
C SER A 245 2.87 -19.12 31.91
N LYS A 246 4.11 -18.64 32.11
CA LYS A 246 5.12 -19.39 32.89
C LYS A 246 4.70 -19.57 34.37
N LYS A 247 4.16 -18.50 34.99
CA LYS A 247 3.64 -18.59 36.37
C LYS A 247 2.49 -19.59 36.50
N LEU A 248 1.54 -19.56 35.55
CA LEU A 248 0.40 -20.50 35.56
C LEU A 248 0.85 -21.95 35.40
N LYS A 249 1.80 -22.24 34.50
CA LYS A 249 2.38 -23.59 34.37
C LYS A 249 3.03 -24.07 35.64
N THR A 250 3.81 -23.20 36.30
CA THR A 250 4.48 -23.56 37.59
C THR A 250 3.49 -23.82 38.70
N ILE A 251 2.34 -23.11 38.74
CA ILE A 251 1.27 -23.35 39.73
C ILE A 251 0.60 -24.70 39.44
N GLN A 252 0.26 -24.99 38.18
CA GLN A 252 -0.36 -26.27 37.80
C GLN A 252 0.56 -27.48 38.06
N GLU A 253 1.86 -27.34 37.87
CA GLU A 253 2.82 -28.41 38.22
C GLU A 253 2.91 -28.63 39.72
N LYS A 254 2.87 -27.57 40.52
CA LYS A 254 2.82 -27.68 41.98
C LYS A 254 1.54 -28.35 42.47
N GLU A 255 0.37 -27.96 41.93
CA GLU A 255 -0.92 -28.60 42.28
C GLU A 255 -0.93 -30.10 41.95
N LYS A 256 -0.48 -30.48 40.74
CA LYS A 256 -0.32 -31.89 40.38
C LYS A 256 0.64 -32.66 41.30
N GLY A 257 1.69 -32.00 41.78
CA GLY A 257 2.64 -32.56 42.73
C GLY A 257 2.03 -32.80 44.12
N TYR A 258 1.15 -31.90 44.57
CA TYR A 258 0.37 -32.04 45.82
C TYR A 258 -0.67 -33.17 45.75
N GLU A 259 -1.40 -33.27 44.63
CA GLU A 259 -2.39 -34.34 44.43
C GLU A 259 -1.75 -35.73 44.38
N ARG A 260 -0.58 -35.87 43.72
CA ARG A 260 0.18 -37.14 43.72
C ARG A 260 0.67 -37.58 45.12
N LYS A 261 1.01 -36.62 45.98
CA LYS A 261 1.41 -36.94 47.37
C LYS A 261 0.24 -37.32 48.24
N ARG A 262 -0.97 -36.78 48.00
CA ARG A 262 -2.19 -37.11 48.74
C ARG A 262 -2.82 -38.46 48.34
N GLY A 263 -2.59 -38.90 47.10
CA GLY A 263 -3.12 -40.19 46.61
C GLY A 263 -2.28 -41.41 46.97
N ASN A 264 -1.05 -41.19 47.55
CA ASN A 264 -0.15 -42.28 47.99
C ASN A 264 -0.09 -42.44 49.53
N SER A 265 -0.96 -41.76 50.26
CA SER A 265 -1.18 -41.95 51.72
C SER A 265 -2.52 -42.61 51.95
#